data_cbb75ba5018dc3fa60f770e78f46ea6a
#
_entry.id   cbb75ba5018dc3fa60f770e78f46ea6a
#
_cell.length_a   1.000
_cell.length_b   1.000
_cell.length_c   1.000
_cell.angle_alpha   90.00
_cell.angle_beta   90.00
_cell.angle_gamma   90.00
#
_symmetry.space_group_name_H-M   'P 1'
#
loop_
_entity.id
_entity.type
_entity.pdbx_description
1 polymer ?
#
loop_
_entity_poly.entity_id
_entity_poly.type
_entity_poly.pdbx_seq_one_letter_code
_entity_poly.pdbx_strand_id
1 'polypeptide(L)'
;MNLHEYQGKSILKSYGVAIQEGKVAHNIEQALTAAKELNKETGTEWFVIKAQIHAGGRGKGKVLETGSNGVVIAKGISEVEEKVNGILGGHLVTAQTSEKGKKVNKVLIAEDAYAPDFDKTSEFYMSVLLNRETGRNIIMYSTEGGMNIEEVAEKTPHLIHKEEIDPKVGITGFQCRKVAFNLGLSGKAFKQMVKFVHSLYSAYEGCDASLFEINPVLRTCDDRII
;
A
#
# COMPACT_ATOMS: atom_id res chain seq x y z
N MET A 1 3.62 -1.87 17.33
CA MET A 1 4.24 -3.07 16.69
C MET A 1 4.49 -2.74 15.23
N ASN A 2 5.70 -2.97 14.75
CA ASN A 2 6.01 -2.73 13.34
C ASN A 2 5.68 -4.00 12.55
N LEU A 3 4.75 -3.88 11.59
CA LEU A 3 4.34 -4.97 10.72
C LEU A 3 5.05 -4.89 9.36
N HIS A 4 5.23 -6.03 8.71
CA HIS A 4 5.53 -6.05 7.29
C HIS A 4 4.28 -5.71 6.48
N GLU A 5 4.44 -5.25 5.24
CA GLU A 5 3.34 -4.89 4.34
C GLU A 5 2.28 -6.00 4.23
N TYR A 6 2.69 -7.24 4.03
CA TYR A 6 1.75 -8.36 3.90
C TYR A 6 0.93 -8.63 5.16
N GLN A 7 1.50 -8.38 6.35
CA GLN A 7 0.80 -8.53 7.62
C GLN A 7 -0.24 -7.42 7.80
N GLY A 8 0.14 -6.17 7.50
CA GLY A 8 -0.79 -5.04 7.49
C GLY A 8 -1.94 -5.26 6.51
N LYS A 9 -1.65 -5.72 5.29
CA LYS A 9 -2.68 -6.08 4.29
C LYS A 9 -3.63 -7.18 4.79
N SER A 10 -3.10 -8.22 5.45
CA SER A 10 -3.93 -9.28 6.01
C SER A 10 -4.91 -8.76 7.07
N ILE A 11 -4.45 -7.87 7.95
CA ILE A 11 -5.31 -7.22 8.94
C ILE A 11 -6.37 -6.36 8.23
N LEU A 12 -5.98 -5.48 7.33
CA LEU A 12 -6.90 -4.62 6.60
C LEU A 12 -7.97 -5.43 5.86
N LYS A 13 -7.58 -6.53 5.21
CA LYS A 13 -8.50 -7.45 4.53
C LYS A 13 -9.53 -8.06 5.49
N SER A 14 -9.13 -8.42 6.71
CA SER A 14 -10.06 -8.98 7.71
C SER A 14 -11.14 -8.01 8.17
N TYR A 15 -10.91 -6.69 8.00
CA TYR A 15 -11.91 -5.64 8.24
C TYR A 15 -12.66 -5.22 6.98
N GLY A 16 -12.44 -5.90 5.85
CA GLY A 16 -13.11 -5.63 4.59
C GLY A 16 -12.55 -4.43 3.82
N VAL A 17 -11.34 -3.97 4.14
CA VAL A 17 -10.59 -3.04 3.30
C VAL A 17 -10.12 -3.79 2.07
N ALA A 18 -10.42 -3.25 0.89
CA ALA A 18 -9.91 -3.81 -0.35
C ALA A 18 -8.40 -3.60 -0.44
N ILE A 19 -7.69 -4.62 -0.85
CA ILE A 19 -6.23 -4.63 -0.95
C ILE A 19 -5.78 -5.17 -2.29
N GLN A 20 -4.58 -4.81 -2.72
CA GLN A 20 -3.86 -5.51 -3.78
C GLN A 20 -3.58 -6.95 -3.32
N GLU A 21 -4.04 -7.93 -4.08
CA GLU A 21 -3.82 -9.34 -3.73
C GLU A 21 -2.33 -9.71 -3.87
N GLY A 22 -1.87 -10.56 -2.94
CA GLY A 22 -0.49 -10.97 -2.94
C GLY A 22 -0.20 -12.09 -1.94
N LYS A 23 0.89 -12.81 -2.19
CA LYS A 23 1.33 -13.97 -1.39
C LYS A 23 2.80 -13.86 -1.04
N VAL A 24 3.15 -14.20 0.20
CA VAL A 24 4.52 -14.16 0.70
C VAL A 24 5.29 -15.40 0.25
N ALA A 25 6.55 -15.20 -0.13
CA ALA A 25 7.48 -16.27 -0.45
C ALA A 25 8.80 -16.09 0.29
N HIS A 26 9.35 -17.18 0.79
CA HIS A 26 10.63 -17.26 1.51
C HIS A 26 11.74 -17.91 0.65
N ASN A 27 11.38 -18.45 -0.49
CA ASN A 27 12.29 -19.06 -1.47
C ASN A 27 11.66 -18.98 -2.86
N ILE A 28 12.42 -19.35 -3.88
CA ILE A 28 12.02 -19.26 -5.29
C ILE A 28 10.83 -20.17 -5.60
N GLU A 29 10.83 -21.40 -5.08
CA GLU A 29 9.73 -22.35 -5.30
C GLU A 29 8.38 -21.80 -4.82
N GLN A 30 8.37 -21.21 -3.60
CA GLN A 30 7.20 -20.55 -3.05
C GLN A 30 6.79 -19.33 -3.90
N ALA A 31 7.76 -18.57 -4.43
CA ALA A 31 7.46 -17.41 -5.27
C ALA A 31 6.82 -17.81 -6.60
N LEU A 32 7.31 -18.86 -7.24
CA LEU A 32 6.71 -19.39 -8.46
C LEU A 32 5.31 -19.97 -8.22
N THR A 33 5.12 -20.65 -7.09
CA THR A 33 3.82 -21.16 -6.68
C THR A 33 2.85 -20.00 -6.43
N ALA A 34 3.28 -18.97 -5.68
CA ALA A 34 2.50 -17.76 -5.42
C ALA A 34 2.06 -17.07 -6.72
N ALA A 35 2.96 -16.91 -7.69
CA ALA A 35 2.65 -16.30 -8.98
C ALA A 35 1.60 -17.12 -9.78
N LYS A 36 1.73 -18.44 -9.80
CA LYS A 36 0.74 -19.34 -10.46
C LYS A 36 -0.64 -19.23 -9.82
N GLU A 37 -0.69 -19.22 -8.50
CA GLU A 37 -1.95 -19.08 -7.76
C GLU A 37 -2.59 -17.72 -7.98
N LEU A 38 -1.82 -16.62 -7.92
CA LEU A 38 -2.30 -15.27 -8.22
C LEU A 38 -2.83 -15.15 -9.64
N ASN A 39 -2.13 -15.70 -10.63
CA ASN A 39 -2.61 -15.73 -12.01
C ASN A 39 -3.96 -16.44 -12.11
N LYS A 40 -4.11 -17.58 -11.43
CA LYS A 40 -5.39 -18.32 -11.40
C LYS A 40 -6.52 -17.57 -10.69
N GLU A 41 -6.20 -16.86 -9.59
CA GLU A 41 -7.19 -16.17 -8.74
C GLU A 41 -7.62 -14.82 -9.34
N THR A 42 -6.69 -14.05 -9.92
CA THR A 42 -6.92 -12.68 -10.38
C THR A 42 -6.88 -12.51 -11.88
N GLY A 43 -6.35 -13.49 -12.60
CA GLY A 43 -6.12 -13.40 -14.05
C GLY A 43 -4.89 -12.53 -14.40
N THR A 44 -4.12 -12.05 -13.44
CA THR A 44 -2.98 -11.17 -13.71
C THR A 44 -1.87 -11.92 -14.44
N GLU A 45 -1.30 -11.28 -15.46
CA GLU A 45 -0.07 -11.71 -16.13
C GLU A 45 1.14 -10.88 -15.68
N TRP A 46 0.92 -9.84 -14.86
CA TRP A 46 1.96 -8.95 -14.36
C TRP A 46 2.05 -9.07 -12.85
N PHE A 47 3.26 -9.26 -12.37
CA PHE A 47 3.56 -9.45 -10.95
C PHE A 47 4.49 -8.36 -10.44
N VAL A 48 4.20 -7.87 -9.25
CA VAL A 48 5.10 -6.97 -8.51
C VAL A 48 5.76 -7.75 -7.40
N ILE A 49 7.08 -7.85 -7.43
CA ILE A 49 7.89 -8.49 -6.40
C ILE A 49 8.39 -7.42 -5.45
N LYS A 50 8.01 -7.49 -4.18
CA LYS A 50 8.29 -6.47 -3.17
C LYS A 50 9.09 -7.07 -2.01
N ALA A 51 10.30 -6.56 -1.78
CA ALA A 51 11.09 -6.91 -0.59
C ALA A 51 10.29 -6.64 0.69
N GLN A 52 10.29 -7.56 1.64
CA GLN A 52 9.62 -7.41 2.92
C GLN A 52 10.65 -7.14 4.02
N ILE A 53 10.93 -5.86 4.25
CA ILE A 53 11.78 -5.35 5.34
C ILE A 53 11.05 -4.27 6.11
N HIS A 54 11.45 -4.02 7.36
CA HIS A 54 10.93 -2.91 8.17
C HIS A 54 11.65 -1.60 7.79
N ALA A 55 11.41 -1.10 6.59
CA ALA A 55 11.82 0.21 6.09
C ALA A 55 10.94 0.64 4.92
N GLY A 56 10.69 1.94 4.81
CA GLY A 56 10.07 2.57 3.66
C GLY A 56 11.07 2.81 2.51
N GLY A 57 10.58 3.37 1.40
CA GLY A 57 11.40 3.74 0.25
C GLY A 57 11.98 2.55 -0.54
N ARG A 58 11.43 1.35 -0.39
CA ARG A 58 11.92 0.11 -1.02
C ARG A 58 12.00 0.18 -2.54
N GLY A 59 11.05 0.88 -3.18
CA GLY A 59 11.01 1.03 -4.64
C GLY A 59 12.22 1.79 -5.21
N LYS A 60 12.73 2.77 -4.47
CA LYS A 60 13.95 3.54 -4.81
C LYS A 60 15.22 2.92 -4.21
N GLY A 61 15.08 2.00 -3.26
CA GLY A 61 16.19 1.31 -2.60
C GLY A 61 16.93 0.37 -3.56
N LYS A 62 18.17 0.03 -3.21
CA LYS A 62 19.05 -0.85 -3.98
C LYS A 62 19.53 -2.02 -3.13
N VAL A 63 19.50 -3.21 -3.71
CA VAL A 63 20.12 -4.41 -3.13
C VAL A 63 21.61 -4.35 -3.40
N LEU A 64 22.44 -4.42 -2.37
CA LEU A 64 23.89 -4.22 -2.47
C LEU A 64 24.56 -5.25 -3.40
N GLU A 65 24.13 -6.50 -3.32
CA GLU A 65 24.75 -7.62 -4.05
C GLU A 65 24.41 -7.64 -5.54
N THR A 66 23.24 -7.11 -5.92
CA THR A 66 22.71 -7.26 -7.29
C THR A 66 22.45 -5.94 -7.99
N GLY A 67 22.35 -4.83 -7.23
CA GLY A 67 21.91 -3.52 -7.75
C GLY A 67 20.41 -3.46 -8.08
N SER A 68 19.65 -4.54 -7.84
CA SER A 68 18.22 -4.58 -8.07
C SER A 68 17.47 -3.60 -7.15
N ASN A 69 16.33 -3.09 -7.59
CA ASN A 69 15.44 -2.35 -6.70
C ASN A 69 14.73 -3.31 -5.73
N GLY A 70 14.29 -2.78 -4.57
CA GLY A 70 13.51 -3.56 -3.61
C GLY A 70 12.05 -3.80 -4.02
N VAL A 71 11.60 -3.18 -5.13
CA VAL A 71 10.32 -3.43 -5.80
C VAL A 71 10.60 -3.51 -7.29
N VAL A 72 10.23 -4.61 -7.92
CA VAL A 72 10.43 -4.87 -9.34
C VAL A 72 9.19 -5.53 -9.95
N ILE A 73 9.03 -5.38 -11.26
CA ILE A 73 7.91 -5.94 -12.02
C ILE A 73 8.42 -7.11 -12.84
N ALA A 74 7.63 -8.19 -12.91
CA ALA A 74 7.82 -9.33 -13.77
C ALA A 74 6.62 -9.51 -14.71
N LYS A 75 6.89 -9.67 -16.01
CA LYS A 75 5.88 -10.01 -17.00
C LYS A 75 5.84 -11.52 -17.19
N GLY A 76 4.75 -12.12 -16.78
CA GLY A 76 4.62 -13.57 -16.81
C GLY A 76 5.41 -14.27 -15.71
N ILE A 77 5.08 -15.53 -15.50
CA ILE A 77 5.69 -16.38 -14.45
C ILE A 77 7.17 -16.65 -14.75
N SER A 78 7.57 -16.66 -16.03
CA SER A 78 8.95 -16.93 -16.45
C SER A 78 9.98 -15.93 -15.92
N GLU A 79 9.59 -14.67 -15.71
CA GLU A 79 10.50 -13.65 -15.18
C GLU A 79 10.55 -13.63 -13.65
N VAL A 80 9.59 -14.25 -12.97
CA VAL A 80 9.47 -14.18 -11.49
C VAL A 80 10.73 -14.71 -10.81
N GLU A 81 11.28 -15.83 -11.28
CA GLU A 81 12.49 -16.43 -10.70
C GLU A 81 13.68 -15.47 -10.74
N GLU A 82 13.96 -14.88 -11.91
CA GLU A 82 15.07 -13.92 -12.10
C GLU A 82 14.90 -12.71 -11.15
N LYS A 83 13.70 -12.13 -11.13
CA LYS A 83 13.41 -10.95 -10.32
C LYS A 83 13.49 -11.24 -8.82
N VAL A 84 13.04 -12.41 -8.37
CA VAL A 84 13.15 -12.84 -6.96
C VAL A 84 14.61 -13.05 -6.58
N ASN A 85 15.43 -13.69 -7.44
CA ASN A 85 16.87 -13.86 -7.23
C ASN A 85 17.60 -12.52 -7.08
N GLY A 86 17.16 -11.49 -7.77
CA GLY A 86 17.71 -10.14 -7.65
C GLY A 86 17.48 -9.47 -6.29
N ILE A 87 16.57 -10.00 -5.47
CA ILE A 87 16.13 -9.34 -4.22
C ILE A 87 16.32 -10.25 -3.00
N LEU A 88 15.88 -11.50 -3.08
CA LEU A 88 15.81 -12.41 -1.94
C LEU A 88 17.22 -12.81 -1.49
N GLY A 89 17.47 -12.71 -0.18
CA GLY A 89 18.77 -13.02 0.42
C GLY A 89 19.77 -11.86 0.44
N GLY A 90 19.59 -10.83 -0.40
CA GLY A 90 20.43 -9.65 -0.45
C GLY A 90 20.14 -8.61 0.65
N HIS A 91 20.95 -7.55 0.72
CA HIS A 91 20.81 -6.46 1.66
C HIS A 91 20.28 -5.22 0.95
N LEU A 92 19.03 -4.84 1.26
CA LEU A 92 18.36 -3.68 0.66
C LEU A 92 18.67 -2.41 1.45
N VAL A 93 19.28 -1.43 0.77
CA VAL A 93 19.53 -0.08 1.28
C VAL A 93 18.41 0.85 0.80
N THR A 94 17.83 1.60 1.71
CA THR A 94 16.82 2.65 1.45
C THR A 94 17.18 3.92 2.21
N ALA A 95 16.48 5.01 1.99
CA ALA A 95 16.64 6.24 2.77
C ALA A 95 16.39 6.05 4.29
N GLN A 96 15.71 4.97 4.68
CA GLN A 96 15.38 4.66 6.08
C GLN A 96 16.23 3.54 6.69
N THR A 97 17.26 3.06 5.98
CA THR A 97 18.20 2.06 6.51
C THR A 97 19.59 2.65 6.66
N SER A 98 20.47 1.93 7.40
CA SER A 98 21.91 2.21 7.35
C SER A 98 22.47 1.82 5.96
N GLU A 99 23.73 2.26 5.69
CA GLU A 99 24.45 1.88 4.47
C GLU A 99 24.67 0.35 4.31
N LYS A 100 24.63 -0.39 5.43
CA LYS A 100 24.70 -1.86 5.42
C LYS A 100 23.41 -2.50 4.91
N GLY A 101 22.33 -1.74 4.79
CA GLY A 101 21.04 -2.24 4.39
C GLY A 101 20.38 -3.17 5.42
N LYS A 102 19.24 -3.72 5.02
CA LYS A 102 18.53 -4.78 5.76
C LYS A 102 18.39 -6.02 4.90
N LYS A 103 18.73 -7.19 5.46
CA LYS A 103 18.61 -8.45 4.76
C LYS A 103 17.16 -8.76 4.39
N VAL A 104 16.96 -9.12 3.13
CA VAL A 104 15.65 -9.51 2.60
C VAL A 104 15.45 -11.01 2.75
N ASN A 105 14.71 -11.42 3.78
CA ASN A 105 14.45 -12.84 4.08
C ASN A 105 13.15 -13.35 3.45
N LYS A 106 12.36 -12.48 2.86
CA LYS A 106 11.09 -12.81 2.21
C LYS A 106 10.70 -11.72 1.22
N VAL A 107 9.93 -12.09 0.21
CA VAL A 107 9.32 -11.20 -0.76
C VAL A 107 7.81 -11.38 -0.76
N LEU A 108 7.07 -10.33 -1.14
CA LEU A 108 5.65 -10.38 -1.45
C LEU A 108 5.52 -10.42 -2.97
N ILE A 109 4.90 -11.46 -3.51
CA ILE A 109 4.48 -11.54 -4.90
C ILE A 109 3.04 -11.03 -4.96
N ALA A 110 2.80 -9.93 -5.66
CA ALA A 110 1.48 -9.30 -5.75
C ALA A 110 1.06 -9.11 -7.21
N GLU A 111 -0.27 -8.99 -7.44
CA GLU A 111 -0.78 -8.56 -8.74
C GLU A 111 -0.25 -7.16 -9.09
N ASP A 112 -0.04 -6.87 -10.38
CA ASP A 112 0.22 -5.50 -10.79
C ASP A 112 -1.12 -4.76 -10.92
N ALA A 113 -1.36 -3.87 -9.98
CA ALA A 113 -2.60 -3.11 -9.91
C ALA A 113 -2.65 -1.91 -10.88
N TYR A 114 -1.53 -1.58 -11.54
CA TYR A 114 -1.46 -0.56 -12.58
C TYR A 114 -1.75 -1.11 -13.98
N ALA A 115 -1.58 -2.42 -14.16
CA ALA A 115 -1.89 -3.07 -15.42
C ALA A 115 -3.44 -3.15 -15.63
N PRO A 116 -3.94 -3.14 -16.88
CA PRO A 116 -3.16 -3.01 -18.13
C PRO A 116 -2.90 -1.55 -18.56
N ASP A 117 -3.45 -0.54 -17.87
CA ASP A 117 -3.45 0.85 -18.32
C ASP A 117 -3.03 1.78 -17.19
N PHE A 118 -1.73 2.04 -17.11
CA PHE A 118 -1.15 2.92 -16.09
C PHE A 118 -1.72 4.34 -16.13
N ASP A 119 -1.95 4.89 -17.32
CA ASP A 119 -2.39 6.29 -17.48
C ASP A 119 -3.80 6.54 -16.96
N LYS A 120 -4.59 5.48 -16.78
CA LYS A 120 -5.94 5.53 -16.20
C LYS A 120 -5.99 5.24 -14.70
N THR A 121 -4.83 5.08 -14.06
CA THR A 121 -4.75 4.89 -12.62
C THR A 121 -4.58 6.23 -11.90
N SER A 122 -4.89 6.26 -10.61
CA SER A 122 -4.63 7.43 -9.76
C SER A 122 -4.16 6.97 -8.39
N GLU A 123 -3.16 7.64 -7.87
CA GLU A 123 -2.59 7.37 -6.55
C GLU A 123 -3.07 8.40 -5.54
N PHE A 124 -3.46 7.94 -4.35
CA PHE A 124 -3.85 8.77 -3.23
C PHE A 124 -3.02 8.43 -2.00
N TYR A 125 -2.79 9.40 -1.17
CA TYR A 125 -2.31 9.19 0.20
C TYR A 125 -3.48 9.05 1.15
N MET A 126 -3.39 8.12 2.11
CA MET A 126 -4.36 8.03 3.20
C MET A 126 -3.72 7.49 4.47
N SER A 127 -3.98 8.15 5.60
CA SER A 127 -3.58 7.68 6.91
C SER A 127 -4.66 7.91 7.96
N VAL A 128 -4.65 7.08 9.01
CA VAL A 128 -5.46 7.24 10.21
C VAL A 128 -4.51 7.29 11.41
N LEU A 129 -4.61 8.33 12.21
CA LEU A 129 -3.74 8.55 13.37
C LEU A 129 -4.46 9.37 14.46
N LEU A 130 -3.88 9.35 15.66
CA LEU A 130 -4.33 10.17 16.78
C LEU A 130 -3.77 11.60 16.67
N ASN A 131 -4.64 12.61 16.62
CA ASN A 131 -4.25 13.99 16.89
C ASN A 131 -4.13 14.20 18.40
N ARG A 132 -2.89 14.34 18.88
CA ARG A 132 -2.60 14.47 20.32
C ARG A 132 -3.05 15.81 20.90
N GLU A 133 -3.18 16.85 20.09
CA GLU A 133 -3.62 18.18 20.55
C GLU A 133 -5.10 18.17 20.88
N THR A 134 -5.93 17.50 20.07
CA THR A 134 -7.38 17.47 20.26
C THR A 134 -7.87 16.19 20.95
N GLY A 135 -7.00 15.16 21.09
CA GLY A 135 -7.38 13.84 21.60
C GLY A 135 -8.34 13.09 20.68
N ARG A 136 -8.41 13.47 19.39
CA ARG A 136 -9.31 12.87 18.40
C ARG A 136 -8.53 12.11 17.34
N ASN A 137 -9.11 11.06 16.82
CA ASN A 137 -8.58 10.41 15.63
C ASN A 137 -8.81 11.31 14.41
N ILE A 138 -7.86 11.29 13.48
CA ILE A 138 -7.98 12.01 12.21
C ILE A 138 -7.70 11.06 11.06
N ILE A 139 -8.42 11.25 9.97
CA ILE A 139 -8.06 10.70 8.66
C ILE A 139 -7.39 11.83 7.89
N MET A 140 -6.14 11.61 7.49
CA MET A 140 -5.43 12.49 6.56
C MET A 140 -5.42 11.85 5.18
N TYR A 141 -5.65 12.65 4.15
CA TYR A 141 -5.68 12.17 2.77
C TYR A 141 -5.28 13.26 1.79
N SER A 142 -4.73 12.83 0.64
CA SER A 142 -4.28 13.72 -0.42
C SER A 142 -4.41 13.04 -1.79
N THR A 143 -4.52 13.85 -2.84
CA THR A 143 -4.40 13.42 -4.24
C THR A 143 -2.96 13.14 -4.64
N GLU A 144 -1.98 13.52 -3.80
CA GLU A 144 -0.54 13.32 -4.00
C GLU A 144 -0.11 11.97 -3.37
N GLY A 145 -0.55 10.85 -3.96
CA GLY A 145 -0.12 9.52 -3.59
C GLY A 145 1.24 9.13 -4.17
N GLY A 146 1.86 8.08 -3.62
CA GLY A 146 3.17 7.59 -4.08
C GLY A 146 4.36 8.50 -3.75
N MET A 147 4.10 9.68 -3.20
CA MET A 147 5.11 10.67 -2.81
C MET A 147 5.37 10.65 -1.31
N ASN A 148 6.46 11.30 -0.90
CA ASN A 148 6.74 11.54 0.52
C ASN A 148 5.77 12.61 1.05
N ILE A 149 4.95 12.27 2.03
CA ILE A 149 3.91 13.17 2.56
C ILE A 149 4.51 14.41 3.24
N GLU A 150 5.71 14.32 3.79
CA GLU A 150 6.42 15.45 4.38
C GLU A 150 6.77 16.49 3.30
N GLU A 151 7.18 16.05 2.10
CA GLU A 151 7.43 16.95 0.98
C GLU A 151 6.14 17.61 0.48
N VAL A 152 5.03 16.89 0.48
CA VAL A 152 3.71 17.43 0.13
C VAL A 152 3.29 18.48 1.16
N ALA A 153 3.54 18.22 2.46
CA ALA A 153 3.24 19.16 3.53
C ALA A 153 4.04 20.46 3.44
N GLU A 154 5.28 20.40 2.96
CA GLU A 154 6.12 21.59 2.75
C GLU A 154 5.75 22.38 1.49
N LYS A 155 5.54 21.67 0.36
CA LYS A 155 5.39 22.32 -0.95
C LYS A 155 3.94 22.68 -1.27
N THR A 156 3.00 21.81 -0.90
CA THR A 156 1.57 21.92 -1.28
C THR A 156 0.64 21.56 -0.11
N PRO A 157 0.75 22.20 1.07
CA PRO A 157 -0.01 21.84 2.26
C PRO A 157 -1.53 21.90 2.07
N HIS A 158 -2.00 22.69 1.11
CA HIS A 158 -3.42 22.83 0.77
C HIS A 158 -4.02 21.57 0.12
N LEU A 159 -3.17 20.64 -0.38
CA LEU A 159 -3.60 19.35 -0.93
C LEU A 159 -3.76 18.27 0.14
N ILE A 160 -3.38 18.56 1.38
CA ILE A 160 -3.57 17.65 2.51
C ILE A 160 -4.87 18.00 3.23
N HIS A 161 -5.82 17.10 3.13
CA HIS A 161 -7.10 17.20 3.81
C HIS A 161 -7.08 16.42 5.12
N LYS A 162 -7.87 16.88 6.10
CA LYS A 162 -8.01 16.24 7.41
C LYS A 162 -9.48 16.17 7.80
N GLU A 163 -9.90 14.98 8.26
CA GLU A 163 -11.22 14.78 8.86
C GLU A 163 -11.02 14.34 10.31
N GLU A 164 -11.42 15.20 11.26
CA GLU A 164 -11.45 14.83 12.66
C GLU A 164 -12.69 13.98 12.96
N ILE A 165 -12.50 12.95 13.77
CA ILE A 165 -13.53 12.00 14.14
C ILE A 165 -13.82 12.14 15.63
N ASP A 166 -15.08 12.40 15.97
CA ASP A 166 -15.52 12.43 17.35
C ASP A 166 -15.52 10.99 17.91
N PRO A 167 -14.75 10.70 18.98
CA PRO A 167 -14.65 9.35 19.52
C PRO A 167 -15.96 8.79 20.09
N LYS A 168 -16.94 9.64 20.36
CA LYS A 168 -18.27 9.21 20.83
C LYS A 168 -19.19 8.80 19.70
N VAL A 169 -18.94 9.30 18.49
CA VAL A 169 -19.79 9.07 17.31
C VAL A 169 -19.14 8.05 16.36
N GLY A 170 -17.81 8.03 16.32
CA GLY A 170 -17.05 7.30 15.31
C GLY A 170 -17.14 7.97 13.93
N ILE A 171 -16.62 7.28 12.91
CA ILE A 171 -16.67 7.79 11.54
C ILE A 171 -18.08 7.78 10.99
N THR A 172 -18.49 8.88 10.37
CA THR A 172 -19.82 9.02 9.77
C THR A 172 -19.81 8.80 8.26
N GLY A 173 -20.91 8.31 7.71
CA GLY A 173 -21.05 8.17 6.26
C GLY A 173 -20.90 9.50 5.50
N PHE A 174 -21.20 10.64 6.15
CA PHE A 174 -20.94 11.97 5.58
C PHE A 174 -19.45 12.22 5.39
N GLN A 175 -18.63 11.94 6.41
CA GLN A 175 -17.16 12.10 6.33
C GLN A 175 -16.56 11.19 5.26
N CYS A 176 -16.97 9.91 5.19
CA CYS A 176 -16.53 9.01 4.15
C CYS A 176 -16.83 9.54 2.74
N ARG A 177 -18.04 10.11 2.52
CA ARG A 177 -18.38 10.73 1.23
C ARG A 177 -17.58 11.99 0.95
N LYS A 178 -17.31 12.81 1.98
CA LYS A 178 -16.48 14.02 1.86
C LYS A 178 -15.07 13.67 1.42
N VAL A 179 -14.46 12.64 2.01
CA VAL A 179 -13.15 12.11 1.57
C VAL A 179 -13.19 11.72 0.09
N ALA A 180 -14.15 10.90 -0.31
CA ALA A 180 -14.26 10.46 -1.70
C ALA A 180 -14.49 11.62 -2.68
N PHE A 181 -15.27 12.64 -2.27
CA PHE A 181 -15.54 13.84 -3.05
C PHE A 181 -14.29 14.71 -3.22
N ASN A 182 -13.55 14.95 -2.13
CA ASN A 182 -12.34 15.77 -2.14
C ASN A 182 -11.20 15.11 -2.95
N LEU A 183 -11.19 13.78 -3.05
CA LEU A 183 -10.29 13.03 -3.93
C LEU A 183 -10.74 13.05 -5.41
N GLY A 184 -11.79 13.79 -5.75
CA GLY A 184 -12.28 13.93 -7.13
C GLY A 184 -12.94 12.67 -7.71
N LEU A 185 -13.37 11.75 -6.84
CA LEU A 185 -13.93 10.47 -7.28
C LEU A 185 -15.42 10.57 -7.63
N SER A 186 -15.86 9.75 -8.56
CA SER A 186 -17.26 9.63 -8.99
C SER A 186 -17.63 8.18 -9.27
N GLY A 187 -18.90 7.91 -9.51
CA GLY A 187 -19.40 6.60 -9.99
C GLY A 187 -19.04 5.43 -9.08
N LYS A 188 -18.41 4.40 -9.64
CA LYS A 188 -18.03 3.16 -8.95
C LYS A 188 -16.90 3.42 -7.94
N ALA A 189 -15.87 4.17 -8.34
CA ALA A 189 -14.73 4.48 -7.47
C ALA A 189 -15.16 5.28 -6.24
N PHE A 190 -16.08 6.24 -6.38
CA PHE A 190 -16.64 6.98 -5.25
C PHE A 190 -17.28 6.05 -4.21
N LYS A 191 -18.14 5.14 -4.64
CA LYS A 191 -18.82 4.19 -3.74
C LYS A 191 -17.84 3.26 -3.04
N GLN A 192 -16.81 2.83 -3.75
CA GLN A 192 -15.77 1.98 -3.19
C GLN A 192 -14.89 2.73 -2.19
N MET A 193 -14.52 3.98 -2.47
CA MET A 193 -13.76 4.82 -1.53
C MET A 193 -14.53 5.06 -0.24
N VAL A 194 -15.83 5.32 -0.31
CA VAL A 194 -16.68 5.47 0.88
C VAL A 194 -16.62 4.22 1.75
N LYS A 195 -16.71 3.02 1.16
CA LYS A 195 -16.58 1.76 1.89
C LYS A 195 -15.16 1.56 2.42
N PHE A 196 -14.16 1.87 1.61
CA PHE A 196 -12.75 1.75 1.96
C PHE A 196 -12.40 2.57 3.21
N VAL A 197 -12.78 3.85 3.24
CA VAL A 197 -12.54 4.76 4.36
C VAL A 197 -13.21 4.26 5.64
N HIS A 198 -14.46 3.82 5.55
CA HIS A 198 -15.18 3.26 6.69
C HIS A 198 -14.50 2.01 7.25
N SER A 199 -14.13 1.07 6.37
CA SER A 199 -13.45 -0.17 6.76
C SER A 199 -12.05 0.10 7.32
N LEU A 200 -11.30 1.06 6.75
CA LEU A 200 -9.98 1.45 7.24
C LEU A 200 -10.05 2.01 8.67
N TYR A 201 -11.02 2.89 8.93
CA TYR A 201 -11.22 3.43 10.27
C TYR A 201 -11.65 2.35 11.26
N SER A 202 -12.55 1.44 10.87
CA SER A 202 -12.95 0.30 11.70
C SER A 202 -11.77 -0.62 12.03
N ALA A 203 -10.85 -0.83 11.08
CA ALA A 203 -9.61 -1.57 11.32
C ALA A 203 -8.70 -0.85 12.31
N TYR A 204 -8.56 0.46 12.18
CA TYR A 204 -7.74 1.28 13.08
C TYR A 204 -8.22 1.16 14.53
N GLU A 205 -9.52 1.34 14.78
CA GLU A 205 -10.10 1.20 16.12
C GLU A 205 -10.05 -0.25 16.62
N GLY A 206 -10.47 -1.21 15.80
CA GLY A 206 -10.54 -2.61 16.20
C GLY A 206 -9.19 -3.26 16.49
N CYS A 207 -8.10 -2.71 15.97
CA CYS A 207 -6.73 -3.16 16.24
C CYS A 207 -6.03 -2.34 17.33
N ASP A 208 -6.68 -1.31 17.89
CA ASP A 208 -6.03 -0.34 18.78
C ASP A 208 -4.72 0.19 18.16
N ALA A 209 -4.78 0.51 16.87
CA ALA A 209 -3.61 0.93 16.12
C ALA A 209 -3.24 2.39 16.44
N SER A 210 -1.95 2.71 16.47
CA SER A 210 -1.47 4.08 16.64
C SER A 210 -1.38 4.85 15.32
N LEU A 211 -1.22 4.10 14.21
CA LEU A 211 -1.10 4.62 12.86
C LEU A 211 -1.44 3.52 11.86
N PHE A 212 -2.32 3.80 10.92
CA PHE A 212 -2.37 3.16 9.61
C PHE A 212 -2.02 4.19 8.55
N GLU A 213 -1.09 3.82 7.68
CA GLU A 213 -0.66 4.63 6.54
C GLU A 213 -0.65 3.76 5.28
N ILE A 214 -1.33 4.22 4.26
CA ILE A 214 -1.40 3.58 2.94
C ILE A 214 -0.94 4.60 1.91
N ASN A 215 0.20 4.30 1.29
CA ASN A 215 0.81 5.18 0.31
C ASN A 215 1.47 4.36 -0.82
N PRO A 216 0.78 4.23 -1.96
CA PRO A 216 -0.51 4.81 -2.29
C PRO A 216 -1.72 3.91 -1.97
N VAL A 217 -2.90 4.53 -1.82
CA VAL A 217 -4.20 3.93 -2.15
C VAL A 217 -4.38 4.12 -3.65
N LEU A 218 -4.72 3.09 -4.38
CA LEU A 218 -4.80 3.13 -5.83
C LEU A 218 -6.25 3.09 -6.33
N ARG A 219 -6.58 3.99 -7.26
CA ARG A 219 -7.70 3.80 -8.17
C ARG A 219 -7.16 3.12 -9.43
N THR A 220 -7.60 1.92 -9.69
CA THR A 220 -7.20 1.15 -10.88
C THR A 220 -7.94 1.62 -12.13
N CYS A 221 -7.47 1.22 -13.30
CA CYS A 221 -8.09 1.57 -14.59
C CYS A 221 -9.54 1.07 -14.75
N ASP A 222 -9.96 0.07 -13.96
CA ASP A 222 -11.34 -0.47 -13.92
C ASP A 222 -12.17 0.08 -12.73
N ASP A 223 -11.73 1.21 -12.16
CA ASP A 223 -12.38 1.91 -11.05
C ASP A 223 -12.46 1.11 -9.74
N ARG A 224 -11.54 0.18 -9.48
CA ARG A 224 -11.36 -0.38 -8.13
C ARG A 224 -10.57 0.59 -7.26
N ILE A 225 -10.87 0.62 -5.95
CA ILE A 225 -10.07 1.27 -4.91
C ILE A 225 -9.40 0.17 -4.09
N ILE A 226 -8.08 0.16 -4.06
CA ILE A 226 -7.27 -0.87 -3.37
C ILE A 226 -6.03 -0.29 -2.71
#